data_7a2019306ee7a4de295ba52eca2a8333
#
_entry.id   7a2019306ee7a4de295ba52eca2a8333
#
_cell.length_a   1.000
_cell.length_b   1.000
_cell.length_c   1.000
_cell.angle_alpha   90.00
_cell.angle_beta   90.00
_cell.angle_gamma   90.00
#
_symmetry.space_group_name_H-M   'P 1'
#
loop_
_entity.id
_entity.type
_entity.pdbx_description
1 polymer ?
#
loop_
_entity_poly.entity_id
_entity_poly.type
_entity_poly.pdbx_seq_one_letter_code
_entity_poly.pdbx_strand_id
1 'polypeptide(L)'
;LDEYIDPAKIRTIKHTGKYFSLESRHIVDPSPQRTPFLFQAGTSSAGSEFAATHAEAIFVSSHSPVVLAPKVAKIRALAREKGRDPNSVKFFATFTPVLGVTDEEAEEKYEELKSYASEIGGLVLVSGWTGIDLSKYPPDHVLTADDATEDHRVRSLLDQFTVTSPEVPKWTPRVIAEKASIGGLGPVAVGSPKKVADELERWVREADVDGFNIGYVTTPGSFEDVVELLVPELRRRGIYAEVPEENKDEEWTAREKVYGKGQKGLRDDHEGTRYKYDVYEETEEREQNGKRKLDENEEAAPNGTRAKKQKSST
;
A
#
# COMPACT_ATOMS: atom_id res chain seq x y z
N LEU A 1 -39.25 0.43 -25.27
CA LEU A 1 -38.05 0.40 -26.10
C LEU A 1 -37.21 -0.80 -25.64
N ASP A 2 -37.05 -1.78 -26.53
CA ASP A 2 -36.24 -2.98 -26.31
C ASP A 2 -34.77 -2.66 -26.69
N GLU A 3 -34.18 -1.67 -26.03
CA GLU A 3 -32.78 -1.30 -26.24
C GLU A 3 -31.95 -1.89 -25.10
N TYR A 4 -31.07 -2.82 -25.45
CA TYR A 4 -30.10 -3.42 -24.52
C TYR A 4 -28.98 -2.46 -24.17
N ILE A 5 -28.64 -1.56 -25.06
CA ILE A 5 -27.57 -0.58 -24.93
C ILE A 5 -28.00 0.74 -25.56
N ASP A 6 -27.73 1.86 -24.89
CA ASP A 6 -27.83 3.19 -25.49
C ASP A 6 -26.53 3.51 -26.27
N PRO A 7 -26.51 3.49 -27.60
CA PRO A 7 -25.31 3.70 -28.40
C PRO A 7 -24.68 5.08 -28.19
N ALA A 8 -25.48 6.09 -27.79
CA ALA A 8 -24.99 7.44 -27.55
C ALA A 8 -24.12 7.55 -26.29
N LYS A 9 -24.24 6.61 -25.37
CA LYS A 9 -23.45 6.54 -24.13
C LYS A 9 -22.20 5.68 -24.25
N ILE A 10 -22.00 4.98 -25.37
CA ILE A 10 -20.85 4.12 -25.60
C ILE A 10 -19.90 4.80 -26.54
N ARG A 11 -18.72 5.17 -26.03
CA ARG A 11 -17.65 5.70 -26.87
C ARG A 11 -16.64 4.65 -27.27
N THR A 12 -15.95 4.87 -28.36
CA THR A 12 -14.75 4.11 -28.73
C THR A 12 -13.57 4.66 -27.97
N ILE A 13 -12.91 3.81 -27.18
CA ILE A 13 -11.66 4.13 -26.48
C ILE A 13 -10.53 3.84 -27.45
N LYS A 14 -9.69 4.85 -27.73
CA LYS A 14 -8.50 4.72 -28.56
C LYS A 14 -7.27 5.01 -27.71
N HIS A 15 -6.32 4.10 -27.75
CA HIS A 15 -5.02 4.27 -27.12
C HIS A 15 -3.92 3.86 -28.09
N THR A 16 -2.93 4.70 -28.29
CA THR A 16 -1.72 4.38 -29.07
C THR A 16 -0.51 4.72 -28.21
N GLY A 17 0.10 3.70 -27.62
CA GLY A 17 1.26 3.83 -26.76
C GLY A 17 2.52 3.23 -27.37
N LYS A 18 3.64 3.37 -26.65
CA LYS A 18 4.94 2.79 -27.05
C LYS A 18 4.90 1.27 -27.15
N TYR A 19 4.12 0.60 -26.34
CA TYR A 19 4.14 -0.86 -26.17
C TYR A 19 2.93 -1.55 -26.78
N PHE A 20 1.77 -0.87 -26.85
CA PHE A 20 0.55 -1.41 -27.43
C PHE A 20 -0.38 -0.31 -27.93
N SER A 21 -1.30 -0.70 -28.80
CA SER A 21 -2.41 0.12 -29.25
C SER A 21 -3.73 -0.63 -29.06
N LEU A 22 -4.77 0.10 -28.68
CA LEU A 22 -6.11 -0.44 -28.48
C LEU A 22 -7.13 0.50 -29.11
N GLU A 23 -8.06 -0.08 -29.87
CA GLU A 23 -9.30 0.58 -30.26
C GLU A 23 -10.46 -0.35 -29.89
N SER A 24 -11.24 0.02 -28.87
CA SER A 24 -12.29 -0.85 -28.33
C SER A 24 -13.40 -0.05 -27.66
N ARG A 25 -14.49 -0.74 -27.32
CA ARG A 25 -15.63 -0.21 -26.57
C ARG A 25 -15.82 -1.01 -25.30
N HIS A 26 -16.18 -0.33 -24.22
CA HIS A 26 -16.56 -0.97 -22.97
C HIS A 26 -18.08 -0.89 -22.82
N ILE A 27 -18.74 -2.04 -22.60
CA ILE A 27 -20.20 -2.17 -22.66
C ILE A 27 -20.87 -2.33 -21.30
N VAL A 28 -20.11 -2.35 -20.21
CA VAL A 28 -20.68 -2.46 -18.86
C VAL A 28 -20.96 -1.06 -18.28
N ASP A 29 -21.96 -1.01 -17.42
CA ASP A 29 -22.28 0.21 -16.69
C ASP A 29 -21.11 0.65 -15.82
N PRO A 30 -20.89 1.97 -15.70
CA PRO A 30 -19.88 2.48 -14.81
C PRO A 30 -20.19 2.12 -13.35
N SER A 31 -19.18 1.69 -12.61
CA SER A 31 -19.29 1.52 -11.16
C SER A 31 -19.74 2.83 -10.50
N PRO A 32 -20.62 2.82 -9.47
CA PRO A 32 -21.02 4.00 -8.73
C PRO A 32 -19.84 4.82 -8.19
N GLN A 33 -18.76 4.16 -7.77
CA GLN A 33 -17.54 4.83 -7.31
C GLN A 33 -16.57 5.19 -8.44
N ARG A 34 -16.88 4.85 -9.70
CA ARG A 34 -16.01 5.01 -10.89
C ARG A 34 -14.70 4.24 -10.74
N THR A 35 -13.63 4.90 -10.29
CA THR A 35 -12.38 4.25 -9.92
C THR A 35 -12.52 3.69 -8.51
N PRO A 36 -12.26 2.38 -8.26
CA PRO A 36 -12.23 1.85 -6.90
C PRO A 36 -11.18 2.56 -6.05
N PHE A 37 -11.28 2.47 -4.72
CA PHE A 37 -10.26 2.99 -3.82
C PHE A 37 -8.96 2.22 -4.03
N LEU A 38 -7.87 2.95 -4.33
CA LEU A 38 -6.64 2.36 -4.84
C LEU A 38 -5.67 2.02 -3.71
N PHE A 39 -5.62 0.74 -3.38
CA PHE A 39 -4.61 0.19 -2.46
C PHE A 39 -3.37 -0.28 -3.23
N GLN A 40 -2.22 -0.12 -2.60
CA GLN A 40 -0.95 -0.62 -3.09
C GLN A 40 -0.18 -1.30 -1.95
N ALA A 41 0.59 -2.33 -2.25
CA ALA A 41 1.50 -2.97 -1.32
C ALA A 41 2.94 -2.91 -1.87
N GLY A 42 3.90 -2.76 -0.95
CA GLY A 42 5.32 -2.74 -1.30
C GLY A 42 5.98 -1.38 -1.16
N THR A 43 7.08 -1.38 -0.43
CA THR A 43 7.87 -0.20 -0.05
C THR A 43 9.29 -0.24 -0.62
N SER A 44 9.53 -1.06 -1.67
CA SER A 44 10.77 -1.00 -2.46
C SER A 44 10.93 0.39 -3.10
N SER A 45 12.11 0.70 -3.63
CA SER A 45 12.33 2.00 -4.29
C SER A 45 11.31 2.24 -5.41
N ALA A 46 11.15 1.27 -6.33
CA ALA A 46 10.17 1.34 -7.41
C ALA A 46 8.72 1.34 -6.87
N GLY A 47 8.42 0.53 -5.85
CA GLY A 47 7.11 0.50 -5.19
C GLY A 47 6.75 1.82 -4.53
N SER A 48 7.71 2.49 -3.89
CA SER A 48 7.52 3.80 -3.27
C SER A 48 7.21 4.89 -4.29
N GLU A 49 7.94 4.89 -5.43
CA GLU A 49 7.68 5.81 -6.56
C GLU A 49 6.29 5.59 -7.17
N PHE A 50 5.93 4.33 -7.40
CA PHE A 50 4.61 3.98 -7.92
C PHE A 50 3.50 4.37 -6.94
N ALA A 51 3.66 4.07 -5.66
CA ALA A 51 2.71 4.41 -4.62
C ALA A 51 2.51 5.92 -4.50
N ALA A 52 3.59 6.70 -4.48
CA ALA A 52 3.52 8.15 -4.41
C ALA A 52 2.74 8.77 -5.59
N THR A 53 2.72 8.12 -6.76
CA THR A 53 1.99 8.56 -7.94
C THR A 53 0.54 8.08 -7.94
N HIS A 54 0.30 6.78 -7.65
CA HIS A 54 -0.95 6.10 -7.97
C HIS A 54 -1.74 5.58 -6.78
N ALA A 55 -1.15 5.45 -5.59
CA ALA A 55 -1.88 4.92 -4.45
C ALA A 55 -2.71 5.99 -3.74
N GLU A 56 -3.89 5.60 -3.27
CA GLU A 56 -4.66 6.33 -2.26
C GLU A 56 -4.34 5.79 -0.87
N ALA A 57 -4.07 4.48 -0.77
CA ALA A 57 -3.62 3.84 0.46
C ALA A 57 -2.51 2.82 0.21
N ILE A 58 -1.68 2.61 1.19
CA ILE A 58 -0.54 1.68 1.14
C ILE A 58 -0.60 0.78 2.36
N PHE A 59 -0.57 -0.54 2.12
CA PHE A 59 -0.29 -1.49 3.17
C PHE A 59 1.20 -1.53 3.46
N VAL A 60 1.55 -1.34 4.72
CA VAL A 60 2.92 -1.35 5.21
C VAL A 60 3.09 -2.36 6.34
N SER A 61 4.25 -2.97 6.41
CA SER A 61 4.58 -3.93 7.46
C SER A 61 5.93 -3.60 8.08
N SER A 62 6.00 -3.73 9.39
CA SER A 62 7.24 -3.63 10.17
C SER A 62 6.96 -4.21 11.56
N HIS A 63 8.00 -4.63 12.28
CA HIS A 63 7.89 -5.04 13.68
C HIS A 63 8.10 -3.88 14.66
N SER A 64 8.40 -2.68 14.15
CA SER A 64 8.65 -1.49 14.96
C SER A 64 8.22 -0.21 14.24
N PRO A 65 7.54 0.72 14.91
CA PRO A 65 7.19 2.01 14.33
C PRO A 65 8.43 2.85 14.00
N VAL A 66 9.50 2.74 14.78
CA VAL A 66 10.77 3.46 14.54
C VAL A 66 11.42 3.04 13.21
N VAL A 67 11.32 1.75 12.85
CA VAL A 67 11.81 1.23 11.57
C VAL A 67 10.90 1.61 10.41
N LEU A 68 9.59 1.76 10.66
CA LEU A 68 8.61 2.12 9.64
C LEU A 68 8.64 3.63 9.31
N ALA A 69 8.81 4.49 10.30
CA ALA A 69 8.73 5.95 10.17
C ALA A 69 9.54 6.52 8.98
N PRO A 70 10.82 6.16 8.75
CA PRO A 70 11.58 6.67 7.62
C PRO A 70 10.99 6.29 6.26
N LYS A 71 10.35 5.12 6.16
CA LYS A 71 9.72 4.64 4.92
C LYS A 71 8.46 5.45 4.60
N VAL A 72 7.63 5.71 5.60
CA VAL A 72 6.44 6.57 5.48
C VAL A 72 6.85 7.99 5.08
N ALA A 73 7.80 8.58 5.80
CA ALA A 73 8.31 9.93 5.52
C ALA A 73 8.85 10.07 4.09
N LYS A 74 9.59 9.05 3.61
CA LYS A 74 10.10 9.01 2.22
C LYS A 74 8.95 9.04 1.20
N ILE A 75 7.92 8.22 1.38
CA ILE A 75 6.82 8.15 0.41
C ILE A 75 5.99 9.43 0.44
N ARG A 76 5.76 10.05 1.61
CA ARG A 76 5.11 11.36 1.72
C ARG A 76 5.93 12.45 1.02
N ALA A 77 7.27 12.42 1.12
CA ALA A 77 8.14 13.34 0.40
C ALA A 77 8.03 13.16 -1.12
N LEU A 78 8.07 11.92 -1.62
CA LEU A 78 7.88 11.61 -3.03
C LEU A 78 6.50 12.06 -3.55
N ALA A 79 5.43 11.88 -2.76
CA ALA A 79 4.09 12.37 -3.14
C ALA A 79 4.09 13.89 -3.31
N ARG A 80 4.74 14.63 -2.39
CA ARG A 80 4.88 16.08 -2.49
C ARG A 80 5.69 16.50 -3.73
N GLU A 81 6.77 15.81 -4.06
CA GLU A 81 7.57 16.07 -5.27
C GLU A 81 6.76 15.87 -6.55
N LYS A 82 5.77 14.97 -6.52
CA LYS A 82 4.83 14.71 -7.62
C LYS A 82 3.62 15.65 -7.63
N GLY A 83 3.61 16.67 -6.76
CA GLY A 83 2.53 17.66 -6.69
C GLY A 83 1.28 17.19 -5.95
N ARG A 84 1.34 16.07 -5.21
CA ARG A 84 0.26 15.57 -4.39
C ARG A 84 0.36 16.09 -2.95
N ASP A 85 -0.78 16.23 -2.30
CA ASP A 85 -0.82 16.41 -0.85
C ASP A 85 -0.24 15.14 -0.19
N PRO A 86 0.87 15.24 0.58
CA PRO A 86 1.49 14.07 1.20
C PRO A 86 0.54 13.33 2.15
N ASN A 87 -0.45 14.01 2.74
CA ASN A 87 -1.45 13.43 3.62
C ASN A 87 -2.60 12.75 2.84
N SER A 88 -2.65 12.90 1.51
CA SER A 88 -3.61 12.19 0.66
C SER A 88 -3.24 10.71 0.48
N VAL A 89 -2.00 10.34 0.74
CA VAL A 89 -1.56 8.94 0.70
C VAL A 89 -1.68 8.36 2.10
N LYS A 90 -2.58 7.40 2.29
CA LYS A 90 -2.86 6.79 3.59
C LYS A 90 -2.02 5.55 3.83
N PHE A 91 -1.55 5.36 5.05
CA PHE A 91 -0.72 4.22 5.45
C PHE A 91 -1.46 3.34 6.44
N PHE A 92 -1.63 2.06 6.08
CA PHE A 92 -2.24 1.05 6.95
C PHE A 92 -1.19 0.03 7.37
N ALA A 93 -0.79 0.07 8.64
CA ALA A 93 0.19 -0.85 9.18
C ALA A 93 -0.46 -2.20 9.54
N THR A 94 0.22 -3.29 9.19
CA THR A 94 -0.17 -4.61 9.68
C THR A 94 -0.01 -4.66 11.20
N PHE A 95 -1.01 -5.16 11.90
CA PHE A 95 -1.04 -5.21 13.36
C PHE A 95 -1.90 -6.37 13.85
N THR A 96 -1.38 -7.20 14.73
CA THR A 96 -2.08 -8.38 15.25
C THR A 96 -2.31 -8.24 16.76
N PRO A 97 -3.54 -7.90 17.20
CA PRO A 97 -3.86 -7.85 18.61
C PRO A 97 -4.18 -9.25 19.15
N VAL A 98 -3.73 -9.54 20.36
CA VAL A 98 -4.20 -10.65 21.20
C VAL A 98 -4.79 -10.03 22.46
N LEU A 99 -6.10 -10.06 22.56
CA LEU A 99 -6.86 -9.32 23.55
C LEU A 99 -7.39 -10.24 24.65
N GLY A 100 -7.36 -9.74 25.88
CA GLY A 100 -8.10 -10.25 27.02
C GLY A 100 -8.81 -9.09 27.72
N VAL A 101 -9.70 -9.36 28.65
CA VAL A 101 -10.33 -8.31 29.48
C VAL A 101 -9.27 -7.64 30.37
N THR A 102 -8.27 -8.41 30.80
CA THR A 102 -7.09 -7.93 31.54
C THR A 102 -5.80 -8.27 30.78
N ASP A 103 -4.69 -7.68 31.22
CA ASP A 103 -3.38 -7.99 30.64
C ASP A 103 -2.98 -9.46 30.92
N GLU A 104 -3.32 -9.96 32.09
CA GLU A 104 -3.04 -11.35 32.50
C GLU A 104 -3.80 -12.35 31.62
N GLU A 105 -5.10 -12.12 31.40
CA GLU A 105 -5.93 -12.97 30.53
C GLU A 105 -5.41 -12.98 29.09
N ALA A 106 -4.99 -11.82 28.57
CA ALA A 106 -4.40 -11.73 27.25
C ALA A 106 -3.09 -12.51 27.14
N GLU A 107 -2.25 -12.45 28.18
CA GLU A 107 -0.98 -13.17 28.22
C GLU A 107 -1.21 -14.70 28.30
N GLU A 108 -2.15 -15.17 29.14
CA GLU A 108 -2.52 -16.57 29.20
C GLU A 108 -3.03 -17.08 27.85
N LYS A 109 -3.90 -16.31 27.18
CA LYS A 109 -4.37 -16.59 25.81
C LYS A 109 -3.21 -16.66 24.81
N TYR A 110 -2.26 -15.74 24.89
CA TYR A 110 -1.11 -15.71 23.99
C TYR A 110 -0.18 -16.92 24.19
N GLU A 111 0.07 -17.32 25.44
CA GLU A 111 0.84 -18.53 25.75
C GLU A 111 0.15 -19.80 25.25
N GLU A 112 -1.18 -19.87 25.36
CA GLU A 112 -1.95 -20.97 24.76
C GLU A 112 -1.77 -21.00 23.24
N LEU A 113 -1.94 -19.85 22.55
CA LEU A 113 -1.77 -19.75 21.11
C LEU A 113 -0.36 -20.15 20.66
N LYS A 114 0.67 -19.77 21.42
CA LYS A 114 2.06 -20.17 21.18
C LYS A 114 2.25 -21.68 21.27
N SER A 115 1.49 -22.38 22.11
CA SER A 115 1.58 -23.84 22.20
C SER A 115 1.18 -24.58 20.93
N TYR A 116 0.41 -23.94 20.05
CA TYR A 116 0.01 -24.44 18.72
C TYR A 116 0.89 -23.91 17.59
N ALA A 117 1.75 -22.94 17.85
CA ALA A 117 2.60 -22.34 16.84
C ALA A 117 3.75 -23.27 16.42
N SER A 118 4.16 -23.20 15.18
CA SER A 118 5.29 -23.94 14.63
C SER A 118 6.44 -23.01 14.28
N GLU A 119 7.52 -23.06 15.03
CA GLU A 119 8.75 -22.31 14.70
C GLU A 119 9.29 -22.70 13.33
N ILE A 120 9.26 -23.99 12.98
CA ILE A 120 9.64 -24.45 11.66
C ILE A 120 8.73 -23.86 10.59
N GLY A 121 7.40 -23.80 10.87
CA GLY A 121 6.43 -23.15 10.00
C GLY A 121 6.73 -21.66 9.79
N GLY A 122 7.11 -20.94 10.85
CA GLY A 122 7.56 -19.55 10.78
C GLY A 122 8.79 -19.36 9.89
N LEU A 123 9.82 -20.22 10.04
CA LEU A 123 10.99 -20.20 9.17
C LEU A 123 10.66 -20.49 7.71
N VAL A 124 9.79 -21.46 7.45
CA VAL A 124 9.36 -21.79 6.07
C VAL A 124 8.64 -20.62 5.44
N LEU A 125 7.74 -19.93 6.17
CA LEU A 125 7.04 -18.75 5.69
C LEU A 125 8.03 -17.64 5.29
N VAL A 126 8.94 -17.27 6.19
CA VAL A 126 9.90 -16.19 5.90
C VAL A 126 10.89 -16.58 4.83
N SER A 127 11.34 -17.84 4.80
CA SER A 127 12.18 -18.36 3.71
C SER A 127 11.46 -18.25 2.35
N GLY A 128 10.17 -18.58 2.30
CA GLY A 128 9.35 -18.44 1.10
C GLY A 128 9.17 -16.99 0.64
N TRP A 129 8.97 -16.06 1.58
CA TRP A 129 8.80 -14.64 1.27
C TRP A 129 10.08 -13.96 0.83
N THR A 130 11.20 -14.28 1.47
CA THR A 130 12.49 -13.62 1.23
C THR A 130 13.32 -14.29 0.14
N GLY A 131 13.07 -15.57 -0.12
CA GLY A 131 13.91 -16.42 -0.96
C GLY A 131 15.20 -16.90 -0.26
N ILE A 132 15.34 -16.64 1.06
CA ILE A 132 16.49 -17.07 1.86
C ILE A 132 16.13 -18.38 2.55
N ASP A 133 16.97 -19.39 2.37
CA ASP A 133 16.84 -20.63 3.13
C ASP A 133 17.42 -20.44 4.54
N LEU A 134 16.56 -20.06 5.47
CA LEU A 134 16.93 -19.81 6.86
C LEU A 134 17.42 -21.06 7.59
N SER A 135 17.12 -22.25 7.09
CA SER A 135 17.58 -23.51 7.70
C SER A 135 19.10 -23.72 7.59
N LYS A 136 19.76 -22.99 6.70
CA LYS A 136 21.22 -23.03 6.52
C LYS A 136 22.01 -22.30 7.60
N TYR A 137 21.32 -21.46 8.38
CA TYR A 137 21.96 -20.69 9.45
C TYR A 137 21.72 -21.33 10.82
N PRO A 138 22.70 -21.26 11.71
CA PRO A 138 22.50 -21.63 13.11
C PRO A 138 21.33 -20.80 13.71
N PRO A 139 20.55 -21.34 14.65
CA PRO A 139 19.37 -20.65 15.23
C PRO A 139 19.69 -19.27 15.81
N ASP A 140 20.89 -19.07 16.33
CA ASP A 140 21.32 -17.81 16.95
C ASP A 140 22.27 -16.97 16.05
N HIS A 141 22.42 -17.32 14.78
CA HIS A 141 23.15 -16.52 13.80
C HIS A 141 22.47 -15.15 13.62
N VAL A 142 23.23 -14.07 13.79
CA VAL A 142 22.70 -12.72 13.58
C VAL A 142 22.68 -12.42 12.09
N LEU A 143 21.49 -12.28 11.54
CA LEU A 143 21.30 -11.93 10.13
C LEU A 143 21.72 -10.50 9.85
N THR A 144 22.44 -10.32 8.75
CA THR A 144 22.94 -9.05 8.26
C THR A 144 22.55 -8.84 6.79
N ALA A 145 22.77 -7.65 6.27
CA ALA A 145 22.56 -7.38 4.86
C ALA A 145 23.47 -8.24 3.93
N ASP A 146 24.62 -8.71 4.44
CA ASP A 146 25.57 -9.54 3.70
C ASP A 146 25.10 -10.99 3.54
N ASP A 147 24.17 -11.45 4.41
CA ASP A 147 23.53 -12.76 4.27
C ASP A 147 22.55 -12.79 3.06
N ALA A 148 22.22 -11.61 2.52
CA ALA A 148 21.47 -11.43 1.30
C ALA A 148 22.39 -11.59 0.08
N THR A 149 22.56 -12.80 -0.42
CA THR A 149 23.29 -13.03 -1.67
C THR A 149 22.52 -12.48 -2.88
N GLU A 150 23.23 -12.27 -4.02
CA GLU A 150 22.72 -11.58 -5.23
C GLU A 150 21.44 -12.16 -5.86
N ASP A 151 21.05 -13.38 -5.47
CA ASP A 151 19.91 -14.12 -6.02
C ASP A 151 18.56 -13.82 -5.33
N HIS A 152 18.51 -12.94 -4.34
CA HIS A 152 17.33 -12.75 -3.51
C HIS A 152 16.31 -11.76 -4.12
N ARG A 153 15.16 -12.30 -4.52
CA ARG A 153 14.15 -11.59 -5.29
C ARG A 153 13.36 -10.50 -4.52
N VAL A 154 13.44 -10.47 -3.18
CA VAL A 154 12.61 -9.52 -2.39
C VAL A 154 13.45 -8.83 -1.31
N ARG A 155 14.37 -7.99 -1.74
CA ARG A 155 15.27 -7.23 -0.85
C ARG A 155 14.53 -6.41 0.21
N SER A 156 13.38 -5.85 -0.13
CA SER A 156 12.58 -5.05 0.81
C SER A 156 11.98 -5.86 1.97
N LEU A 157 11.75 -7.17 1.78
CA LEU A 157 11.32 -8.06 2.86
C LEU A 157 12.51 -8.45 3.75
N LEU A 158 13.69 -8.64 3.16
CA LEU A 158 14.90 -8.91 3.92
C LEU A 158 15.24 -7.75 4.87
N ASP A 159 15.10 -6.52 4.41
CA ASP A 159 15.33 -5.32 5.24
C ASP A 159 14.49 -5.32 6.52
N GLN A 160 13.33 -5.99 6.53
CA GLN A 160 12.48 -6.11 7.73
C GLN A 160 13.10 -7.03 8.80
N PHE A 161 13.96 -7.97 8.39
CA PHE A 161 14.61 -8.97 9.25
C PHE A 161 16.11 -8.73 9.45
N THR A 162 16.59 -7.56 9.08
CA THR A 162 17.99 -7.14 9.30
C THR A 162 18.10 -5.81 10.04
N VAL A 163 17.09 -4.94 9.90
CA VAL A 163 17.07 -3.65 10.62
C VAL A 163 16.61 -3.87 12.05
N THR A 164 17.47 -3.54 13.00
CA THR A 164 17.21 -3.70 14.44
C THR A 164 16.41 -2.53 15.00
N SER A 165 15.74 -2.77 16.10
CA SER A 165 14.95 -1.78 16.86
C SER A 165 14.96 -2.11 18.34
N PRO A 166 14.44 -1.24 19.23
CA PRO A 166 14.25 -1.57 20.62
C PRO A 166 13.43 -2.84 20.86
N GLU A 167 12.42 -3.08 20.02
CA GLU A 167 11.55 -4.26 20.08
C GLU A 167 12.23 -5.53 19.55
N VAL A 168 13.19 -5.36 18.63
CA VAL A 168 13.96 -6.47 18.05
C VAL A 168 15.42 -6.06 17.92
N PRO A 169 16.19 -6.20 19.00
CA PRO A 169 17.60 -5.79 19.04
C PRO A 169 18.52 -6.68 18.20
N LYS A 170 18.08 -7.88 17.86
CA LYS A 170 18.81 -8.82 16.99
C LYS A 170 17.84 -9.63 16.17
N TRP A 171 18.10 -9.76 14.89
CA TRP A 171 17.42 -10.70 14.02
C TRP A 171 18.21 -11.98 13.88
N THR A 172 17.64 -13.09 14.31
CA THR A 172 18.21 -14.43 14.19
C THR A 172 17.12 -15.38 13.67
N PRO A 173 17.46 -16.55 13.08
CA PRO A 173 16.47 -17.53 12.67
C PRO A 173 15.48 -17.88 13.80
N ARG A 174 15.93 -17.99 15.05
CA ARG A 174 15.08 -18.24 16.23
C ARG A 174 14.06 -17.10 16.44
N VAL A 175 14.51 -15.84 16.45
CA VAL A 175 13.65 -14.67 16.64
C VAL A 175 12.67 -14.52 15.47
N ILE A 176 13.10 -14.81 14.26
CA ILE A 176 12.24 -14.80 13.08
C ILE A 176 11.16 -15.89 13.20
N ALA A 177 11.55 -17.10 13.57
CA ALA A 177 10.61 -18.20 13.76
C ALA A 177 9.55 -17.87 14.78
N GLU A 178 9.94 -17.35 15.94
CA GLU A 178 9.00 -16.93 17.00
C GLU A 178 8.03 -15.87 16.51
N LYS A 179 8.54 -14.77 15.91
CA LYS A 179 7.68 -13.66 15.50
C LYS A 179 6.81 -13.99 14.28
N ALA A 180 7.30 -14.79 13.35
CA ALA A 180 6.55 -15.13 12.14
C ALA A 180 5.51 -16.25 12.38
N SER A 181 5.68 -17.07 13.41
CA SER A 181 4.72 -18.12 13.74
C SER A 181 3.37 -17.57 14.23
N ILE A 182 3.40 -16.38 14.86
CA ILE A 182 2.21 -15.62 15.22
C ILE A 182 2.44 -14.16 14.81
N GLY A 183 1.52 -13.55 14.04
CA GLY A 183 1.62 -12.16 13.61
C GLY A 183 2.32 -11.93 12.26
N GLY A 184 3.13 -12.87 11.81
CA GLY A 184 3.74 -12.82 10.46
C GLY A 184 4.71 -11.65 10.27
N LEU A 185 4.36 -10.69 9.42
CA LEU A 185 5.21 -9.53 9.08
C LEU A 185 4.96 -8.29 9.95
N GLY A 186 4.05 -8.37 10.90
CA GLY A 186 3.67 -7.25 11.78
C GLY A 186 3.91 -7.54 13.25
N PRO A 187 3.73 -6.53 14.11
CA PRO A 187 3.82 -6.70 15.54
C PRO A 187 2.62 -7.49 16.07
N VAL A 188 2.85 -8.21 17.15
CA VAL A 188 1.80 -8.76 17.98
C VAL A 188 1.71 -7.92 19.25
N ALA A 189 0.54 -7.37 19.53
CA ALA A 189 0.28 -6.64 20.77
C ALA A 189 -0.63 -7.47 21.69
N VAL A 190 -0.09 -7.83 22.83
CA VAL A 190 -0.79 -8.67 23.83
C VAL A 190 -1.18 -7.80 25.03
N GLY A 191 -2.46 -7.80 25.37
CA GLY A 191 -2.91 -7.06 26.55
C GLY A 191 -4.39 -6.72 26.56
N SER A 192 -4.76 -5.99 27.60
CA SER A 192 -6.09 -5.39 27.74
C SER A 192 -6.39 -4.41 26.62
N PRO A 193 -7.66 -4.08 26.36
CA PRO A 193 -8.04 -3.09 25.37
C PRO A 193 -7.30 -1.77 25.52
N LYS A 194 -7.07 -1.33 26.76
CA LYS A 194 -6.32 -0.11 27.06
C LYS A 194 -4.87 -0.21 26.58
N LYS A 195 -4.17 -1.31 26.93
CA LYS A 195 -2.76 -1.50 26.54
C LYS A 195 -2.58 -1.61 25.03
N VAL A 196 -3.47 -2.33 24.35
CA VAL A 196 -3.43 -2.47 22.89
C VAL A 196 -3.75 -1.13 22.22
N ALA A 197 -4.71 -0.36 22.72
CA ALA A 197 -5.01 0.96 22.20
C ALA A 197 -3.84 1.95 22.42
N ASP A 198 -3.15 1.90 23.57
CA ASP A 198 -1.94 2.71 23.82
C ASP A 198 -0.85 2.40 22.76
N GLU A 199 -0.71 1.14 22.36
CA GLU A 199 0.24 0.71 21.34
C GLU A 199 -0.17 1.19 19.94
N LEU A 200 -1.45 1.13 19.59
CA LEU A 200 -1.95 1.68 18.31
C LEU A 200 -1.69 3.20 18.23
N GLU A 201 -1.97 3.96 19.29
CA GLU A 201 -1.66 5.39 19.35
C GLU A 201 -0.15 5.66 19.24
N ARG A 202 0.69 4.81 19.83
CA ARG A 202 2.14 4.89 19.69
C ARG A 202 2.56 4.77 18.22
N TRP A 203 2.01 3.80 17.50
CA TRP A 203 2.30 3.61 16.07
C TRP A 203 1.87 4.79 15.22
N VAL A 204 0.69 5.35 15.46
CA VAL A 204 0.23 6.57 14.77
C VAL A 204 1.19 7.73 15.03
N ARG A 205 1.59 7.94 16.27
CA ARG A 205 2.47 9.04 16.67
C ARG A 205 3.90 8.89 16.14
N GLU A 206 4.46 7.68 16.19
CA GLU A 206 5.88 7.43 15.89
C GLU A 206 6.14 7.10 14.43
N ALA A 207 5.22 6.42 13.76
CA ALA A 207 5.38 5.99 12.36
C ALA A 207 4.56 6.81 11.36
N ASP A 208 3.72 7.75 11.82
CA ASP A 208 2.85 8.58 10.98
C ASP A 208 1.92 7.72 10.08
N VAL A 209 1.39 6.61 10.64
CA VAL A 209 0.40 5.78 9.97
C VAL A 209 -1.01 6.32 10.19
N ASP A 210 -1.89 6.13 9.21
CA ASP A 210 -3.28 6.62 9.23
C ASP A 210 -4.27 5.57 9.76
N GLY A 211 -3.85 4.32 9.86
CA GLY A 211 -4.69 3.23 10.33
C GLY A 211 -3.98 1.88 10.34
N PHE A 212 -4.77 0.82 10.52
CA PHE A 212 -4.23 -0.51 10.70
C PHE A 212 -4.96 -1.54 9.85
N ASN A 213 -4.19 -2.47 9.30
CA ASN A 213 -4.67 -3.72 8.73
C ASN A 213 -4.60 -4.76 9.86
N ILE A 214 -5.73 -4.99 10.52
CA ILE A 214 -5.81 -5.87 11.68
C ILE A 214 -5.70 -7.33 11.25
N GLY A 215 -4.65 -7.99 11.70
CA GLY A 215 -4.44 -9.41 11.59
C GLY A 215 -5.18 -10.22 12.67
N TYR A 216 -5.24 -11.51 12.46
CA TYR A 216 -5.86 -12.45 13.40
C TYR A 216 -4.91 -13.63 13.67
N VAL A 217 -5.08 -14.27 14.81
CA VAL A 217 -4.43 -15.54 15.13
C VAL A 217 -5.41 -16.68 14.94
N THR A 218 -6.64 -16.49 15.39
CA THR A 218 -7.75 -17.45 15.25
C THR A 218 -8.97 -16.78 14.63
N THR A 219 -9.76 -17.56 13.89
CA THR A 219 -11.01 -17.12 13.27
C THR A 219 -12.17 -17.94 13.82
N PRO A 220 -13.30 -17.31 14.28
CA PRO A 220 -13.57 -15.87 14.30
C PRO A 220 -13.01 -15.13 15.54
N GLY A 221 -12.56 -15.83 16.60
CA GLY A 221 -12.33 -15.32 17.94
C GLY A 221 -11.48 -14.03 18.00
N SER A 222 -10.39 -13.93 17.20
CA SER A 222 -9.59 -12.70 17.21
C SER A 222 -10.39 -11.47 16.75
N PHE A 223 -11.30 -11.62 15.79
CA PHE A 223 -12.15 -10.52 15.32
C PHE A 223 -13.28 -10.21 16.31
N GLU A 224 -13.82 -11.22 16.98
CA GLU A 224 -14.80 -11.05 18.07
C GLU A 224 -14.17 -10.23 19.20
N ASP A 225 -12.99 -10.59 19.66
CA ASP A 225 -12.24 -9.81 20.67
C ASP A 225 -12.00 -8.36 20.23
N VAL A 226 -11.64 -8.14 18.97
CA VAL A 226 -11.45 -6.77 18.44
C VAL A 226 -12.74 -5.96 18.52
N VAL A 227 -13.86 -6.56 18.09
CA VAL A 227 -15.15 -5.86 18.05
C VAL A 227 -15.70 -5.63 19.46
N GLU A 228 -15.58 -6.61 20.34
CA GLU A 228 -16.19 -6.59 21.66
C GLU A 228 -15.34 -5.85 22.70
N LEU A 229 -14.01 -5.91 22.58
CA LEU A 229 -13.10 -5.36 23.57
C LEU A 229 -12.37 -4.10 23.08
N LEU A 230 -11.73 -4.13 21.89
CA LEU A 230 -10.86 -3.04 21.43
C LEU A 230 -11.68 -1.87 20.86
N VAL A 231 -12.65 -2.12 20.00
CA VAL A 231 -13.45 -1.06 19.36
C VAL A 231 -14.15 -0.16 20.38
N PRO A 232 -14.77 -0.67 21.46
CA PRO A 232 -15.33 0.19 22.50
C PRO A 232 -14.31 1.11 23.17
N GLU A 233 -13.09 0.65 23.41
CA GLU A 233 -12.02 1.47 23.97
C GLU A 233 -11.55 2.55 22.97
N LEU A 234 -11.39 2.20 21.69
CA LEU A 234 -11.03 3.17 20.63
C LEU A 234 -12.12 4.26 20.47
N ARG A 235 -13.40 3.87 20.58
CA ARG A 235 -14.54 4.81 20.58
C ARG A 235 -14.51 5.73 21.79
N ARG A 236 -14.27 5.18 22.97
CA ARG A 236 -14.15 5.96 24.21
C ARG A 236 -13.04 7.01 24.12
N ARG A 237 -11.95 6.70 23.40
CA ARG A 237 -10.85 7.65 23.14
C ARG A 237 -11.14 8.64 22.02
N GLY A 238 -12.19 8.42 21.23
CA GLY A 238 -12.52 9.25 20.06
C GLY A 238 -11.54 9.07 18.88
N ILE A 239 -10.87 7.92 18.80
CA ILE A 239 -9.88 7.59 17.74
C ILE A 239 -10.36 6.48 16.79
N TYR A 240 -11.59 6.03 16.93
CA TYR A 240 -12.22 5.10 15.99
C TYR A 240 -12.95 5.90 14.91
N ALA A 241 -12.60 5.66 13.64
CA ALA A 241 -13.23 6.34 12.52
C ALA A 241 -14.65 5.78 12.30
N GLU A 242 -15.63 6.59 12.59
CA GLU A 242 -17.04 6.29 12.36
C GLU A 242 -17.68 7.27 11.38
N VAL A 243 -18.72 6.83 10.71
CA VAL A 243 -19.62 7.74 10.01
C VAL A 243 -20.36 8.55 11.08
N PRO A 244 -20.36 9.90 11.00
CA PRO A 244 -21.09 10.71 11.97
C PRO A 244 -22.57 10.30 12.10
N GLU A 245 -23.13 10.38 13.30
CA GLU A 245 -24.50 9.92 13.59
C GLU A 245 -25.55 10.53 12.66
N GLU A 246 -25.40 11.81 12.37
CA GLU A 246 -26.27 12.54 11.45
C GLU A 246 -26.22 12.05 9.99
N ASN A 247 -25.26 11.23 9.65
CA ASN A 247 -25.03 10.68 8.30
C ASN A 247 -25.11 9.14 8.25
N LYS A 248 -25.56 8.47 9.32
CA LYS A 248 -25.61 7.00 9.36
C LYS A 248 -26.52 6.38 8.33
N ASP A 249 -27.58 7.08 7.95
CA ASP A 249 -28.53 6.63 6.92
C ASP A 249 -28.04 6.89 5.50
N GLU A 250 -26.87 7.50 5.32
CA GLU A 250 -26.29 7.77 4.03
C GLU A 250 -25.32 6.66 3.62
N GLU A 251 -25.36 6.26 2.35
CA GLU A 251 -24.36 5.37 1.77
C GLU A 251 -23.03 6.09 1.54
N TRP A 252 -22.06 5.85 2.41
CA TRP A 252 -20.71 6.37 2.27
C TRP A 252 -19.83 5.39 1.49
N THR A 253 -19.20 5.89 0.45
CA THR A 253 -18.16 5.12 -0.26
C THR A 253 -16.93 4.93 0.62
N ALA A 254 -16.09 3.93 0.32
CA ALA A 254 -14.83 3.72 1.03
C ALA A 254 -13.95 4.98 1.00
N ARG A 255 -13.98 5.73 -0.12
CA ARG A 255 -13.20 6.95 -0.27
C ARG A 255 -13.72 8.07 0.63
N GLU A 256 -15.02 8.23 0.77
CA GLU A 256 -15.61 9.21 1.69
C GLU A 256 -15.31 8.88 3.16
N LYS A 257 -15.24 7.61 3.52
CA LYS A 257 -14.84 7.20 4.89
C LYS A 257 -13.39 7.59 5.22
N VAL A 258 -12.54 7.69 4.21
CA VAL A 258 -11.11 8.02 4.37
C VAL A 258 -10.84 9.52 4.25
N TYR A 259 -11.49 10.20 3.31
CA TYR A 259 -11.20 11.61 3.00
C TYR A 259 -12.30 12.58 3.42
N GLY A 260 -13.43 12.08 3.88
CA GLY A 260 -14.59 12.89 4.25
C GLY A 260 -15.69 12.92 3.19
N LYS A 261 -16.88 13.29 3.64
CA LYS A 261 -18.10 13.35 2.84
C LYS A 261 -17.91 14.18 1.57
N GLY A 262 -18.41 13.66 0.46
CA GLY A 262 -18.35 14.32 -0.86
C GLY A 262 -17.13 13.92 -1.72
N GLN A 263 -16.08 13.32 -1.14
CA GLN A 263 -14.94 12.84 -1.90
C GLN A 263 -15.21 11.45 -2.52
N LYS A 264 -16.16 11.38 -3.45
CA LYS A 264 -16.57 10.12 -4.11
C LYS A 264 -15.59 9.65 -5.18
N GLY A 265 -14.97 10.58 -5.91
CA GLY A 265 -13.98 10.31 -6.95
C GLY A 265 -12.54 10.44 -6.46
N LEU A 266 -11.58 10.20 -7.36
CA LEU A 266 -10.17 10.52 -7.10
C LEU A 266 -10.02 12.01 -6.77
N ARG A 267 -9.10 12.34 -5.86
CA ARG A 267 -8.74 13.73 -5.54
C ARG A 267 -8.12 14.40 -6.77
N ASP A 268 -8.28 15.71 -6.91
CA ASP A 268 -7.81 16.45 -8.10
C ASP A 268 -6.29 16.45 -8.26
N ASP A 269 -5.55 16.22 -7.17
CA ASP A 269 -4.10 16.07 -7.18
C ASP A 269 -3.61 14.66 -7.56
N HIS A 270 -4.53 13.72 -7.84
CA HIS A 270 -4.19 12.36 -8.21
C HIS A 270 -3.99 12.23 -9.73
N GLU A 271 -2.93 11.56 -10.16
CA GLU A 271 -2.60 11.35 -11.59
C GLU A 271 -3.76 10.77 -12.40
N GLY A 272 -4.55 9.86 -11.80
CA GLY A 272 -5.71 9.25 -12.46
C GLY A 272 -6.82 10.21 -12.87
N THR A 273 -6.83 11.45 -12.36
CA THR A 273 -7.82 12.45 -12.74
C THR A 273 -7.66 12.92 -14.19
N ARG A 274 -6.46 12.79 -14.78
CA ARG A 274 -6.19 13.07 -16.17
C ARG A 274 -6.94 12.16 -17.15
N TYR A 275 -7.41 11.02 -16.65
CA TYR A 275 -8.09 9.98 -17.43
C TYR A 275 -9.60 9.97 -17.18
N LYS A 276 -10.16 11.01 -16.52
CA LYS A 276 -11.60 11.20 -16.45
C LYS A 276 -12.16 11.44 -17.86
N TYR A 277 -13.39 11.00 -18.08
CA TYR A 277 -14.02 10.99 -19.39
C TYR A 277 -13.93 12.35 -20.13
N ASP A 278 -14.30 13.42 -19.46
CA ASP A 278 -14.34 14.79 -19.98
C ASP A 278 -12.95 15.42 -20.14
N VAL A 279 -12.04 15.14 -19.20
CA VAL A 279 -10.66 15.65 -19.23
C VAL A 279 -9.81 14.95 -20.29
N TYR A 280 -10.02 13.63 -20.50
CA TYR A 280 -9.27 12.84 -21.45
C TYR A 280 -9.49 13.29 -22.89
N GLU A 281 -10.73 13.63 -23.27
CA GLU A 281 -11.05 14.14 -24.61
C GLU A 281 -10.37 15.47 -24.90
N GLU A 282 -10.38 16.41 -23.95
CA GLU A 282 -9.67 17.69 -24.11
C GLU A 282 -8.16 17.52 -24.26
N THR A 283 -7.58 16.53 -23.60
CA THR A 283 -6.13 16.27 -23.65
C THR A 283 -5.73 15.65 -25.00
N GLU A 284 -6.52 14.70 -25.51
CA GLU A 284 -6.27 14.12 -26.85
C GLU A 284 -6.38 15.16 -27.96
N GLU A 285 -7.36 16.05 -27.92
CA GLU A 285 -7.48 17.13 -28.88
C GLU A 285 -6.29 18.11 -28.83
N ARG A 286 -5.80 18.44 -27.63
CA ARG A 286 -4.61 19.29 -27.45
C ARG A 286 -3.34 18.63 -27.95
N GLU A 287 -3.15 17.34 -27.70
CA GLU A 287 -1.99 16.59 -28.18
C GLU A 287 -2.02 16.40 -29.69
N GLN A 288 -3.20 16.14 -30.29
CA GLN A 288 -3.36 16.03 -31.74
C GLN A 288 -3.12 17.39 -32.43
N ASN A 289 -3.63 18.47 -31.83
CA ASN A 289 -3.38 19.82 -32.33
C ASN A 289 -1.91 20.27 -32.16
N GLY A 290 -1.26 19.82 -31.10
CA GLY A 290 0.18 20.01 -30.85
C GLY A 290 1.05 19.28 -31.88
N LYS A 291 0.69 18.01 -32.19
CA LYS A 291 1.38 17.22 -33.24
C LYS A 291 1.20 17.83 -34.65
N ARG A 292 -0.02 18.23 -35.00
CA ARG A 292 -0.28 18.89 -36.26
C ARG A 292 0.56 20.16 -36.44
N LYS A 293 0.71 20.98 -35.39
CA LYS A 293 1.56 22.18 -35.43
C LYS A 293 3.04 21.86 -35.52
N LEU A 294 3.50 20.73 -34.98
CA LEU A 294 4.90 20.31 -35.16
C LEU A 294 5.16 19.81 -36.56
N ASP A 295 4.26 19.01 -37.13
CA ASP A 295 4.36 18.50 -38.51
C ASP A 295 4.29 19.63 -39.53
N GLU A 296 3.41 20.62 -39.35
CA GLU A 296 3.33 21.81 -40.17
C GLU A 296 4.59 22.68 -40.11
N ASN A 297 5.27 22.73 -38.96
CA ASN A 297 6.53 23.46 -38.81
C ASN A 297 7.73 22.69 -39.38
N GLU A 298 7.70 21.35 -39.41
CA GLU A 298 8.73 20.54 -40.09
C GLU A 298 8.61 20.58 -41.61
N GLU A 299 7.38 20.61 -42.15
CA GLU A 299 7.15 20.78 -43.61
C GLU A 299 7.48 22.20 -44.11
N ALA A 300 7.39 23.22 -43.23
CA ALA A 300 7.70 24.60 -43.56
C ALA A 300 9.20 24.95 -43.46
N ALA A 301 10.06 24.05 -43.03
CA ALA A 301 11.50 24.27 -42.95
C ALA A 301 12.14 24.16 -44.36
N PRO A 302 12.83 25.20 -44.91
CA PRO A 302 13.43 25.12 -46.21
C PRO A 302 14.55 24.10 -46.26
N ASN A 303 14.52 23.23 -47.27
CA ASN A 303 15.53 22.22 -47.59
C ASN A 303 16.98 22.77 -47.54
N GLY A 304 17.60 22.72 -46.37
CA GLY A 304 19.00 23.08 -46.17
C GLY A 304 19.92 21.90 -46.44
N THR A 305 20.60 21.95 -47.51
CA THR A 305 21.75 21.22 -48.02
C THR A 305 22.37 20.17 -47.09
N ARG A 306 22.23 18.90 -47.46
CA ARG A 306 22.96 17.76 -46.93
C ARG A 306 24.44 17.82 -47.31
N ALA A 307 25.30 18.30 -46.42
CA ALA A 307 26.76 18.19 -46.59
C ALA A 307 27.19 16.72 -46.38
N LYS A 308 27.71 16.10 -47.44
CA LYS A 308 28.37 14.80 -47.43
C LYS A 308 29.64 14.88 -46.56
N LYS A 309 29.66 14.18 -45.43
CA LYS A 309 30.93 13.84 -44.74
C LYS A 309 31.59 12.68 -45.47
N GLN A 310 32.68 12.96 -46.18
CA GLN A 310 33.63 11.96 -46.66
C GLN A 310 34.32 11.26 -45.46
N LYS A 311 34.32 9.94 -45.51
CA LYS A 311 35.21 9.12 -44.69
C LYS A 311 36.63 9.20 -45.28
N SER A 312 37.61 9.68 -44.51
CA SER A 312 39.02 9.43 -44.80
C SER A 312 39.48 8.22 -43.95
N SER A 313 39.91 7.22 -44.64
CA SER A 313 40.69 6.11 -44.15
C SER A 313 42.15 6.53 -43.91
N THR A 314 42.69 6.35 -42.78
CA THR A 314 44.02 5.81 -42.46
C THR A 314 44.04 5.35 -41.03
#